data_0cf995e4dac4fba74b5ff4b27af7cabf
#
_entry.id   0cf995e4dac4fba74b5ff4b27af7cabf
#
_cell.length_a   1.000
_cell.length_b   1.000
_cell.length_c   1.000
_cell.angle_alpha   90.00
_cell.angle_beta   90.00
_cell.angle_gamma   90.00
#
_symmetry.space_group_name_H-M   'P 1'
#
loop_
_entity.id
_entity.type
_entity.pdbx_description
1 polymer ?
#
loop_
_entity_poly.entity_id
_entity_poly.type
_entity_poly.pdbx_seq_one_letter_code
_entity_poly.pdbx_strand_id
1 'polypeptide(L)'
;MAGRGPALSALLCLILTTACSSTPPEEPKDYAAKIASDRAAKDAAFSAGDDPIPAARHKDLLPLAYFPIDPDYHVPGVLKRIDDKTTFEMPTSMGTTRQMRRVGTLEFTLKGQPLKLTVFLEVADPNHLFIAFNDLTSGTETYPAGRYIDLPPNGTNVYEVDFNRAYNPYCYYNLSYECPLPPVENRLKIPIRAGERMKDTSLR
;
A
#
# COMPACT_ATOMS: atom_id res chain seq x y z
N MET A 1 13.03 -85.23 -0.46
CA MET A 1 11.78 -84.49 -0.26
C MET A 1 12.16 -83.03 -0.01
N ALA A 2 11.97 -82.17 -1.00
CA ALA A 2 12.42 -80.78 -0.98
C ALA A 2 11.24 -79.83 -0.60
N GLY A 3 11.36 -79.13 0.48
CA GLY A 3 10.40 -78.08 0.89
C GLY A 3 10.86 -76.73 0.39
N ARG A 4 10.06 -76.16 -0.52
CA ARG A 4 10.22 -74.77 -1.01
C ARG A 4 9.46 -73.84 -0.06
N GLY A 5 10.17 -72.96 0.63
CA GLY A 5 9.56 -71.86 1.34
C GLY A 5 9.28 -70.62 0.43
N PRO A 6 8.23 -69.84 0.69
CA PRO A 6 7.88 -68.68 -0.15
C PRO A 6 8.74 -67.48 0.13
N ALA A 7 9.20 -66.84 -0.95
CA ALA A 7 9.90 -65.59 -0.92
C ALA A 7 8.93 -64.46 -0.59
N LEU A 8 9.20 -63.70 0.47
CA LEU A 8 8.46 -62.51 0.87
C LEU A 8 9.02 -61.32 0.10
N SER A 9 8.30 -60.85 -0.91
CA SER A 9 8.63 -59.58 -1.62
C SER A 9 8.22 -58.38 -0.76
N ALA A 10 9.19 -57.68 -0.23
CA ALA A 10 8.99 -56.41 0.46
C ALA A 10 8.82 -55.28 -0.58
N LEU A 11 7.61 -54.74 -0.67
CA LEU A 11 7.28 -53.60 -1.52
C LEU A 11 7.68 -52.30 -0.77
N LEU A 12 8.77 -51.71 -1.21
CA LEU A 12 9.27 -50.43 -0.66
C LEU A 12 8.44 -49.26 -1.23
N CYS A 13 7.46 -48.76 -0.46
CA CYS A 13 6.73 -47.54 -0.80
C CYS A 13 7.63 -46.33 -0.61
N LEU A 14 8.06 -45.73 -1.71
CA LEU A 14 8.77 -44.43 -1.74
C LEU A 14 7.74 -43.31 -1.52
N ILE A 15 7.70 -42.77 -0.32
CA ILE A 15 6.89 -41.54 0.01
C ILE A 15 7.66 -40.34 -0.49
N LEU A 16 7.23 -39.76 -1.61
CA LEU A 16 7.68 -38.42 -2.06
C LEU A 16 7.03 -37.37 -1.19
N THR A 17 7.79 -36.83 -0.26
CA THR A 17 7.39 -35.62 0.46
C THR A 17 7.64 -34.41 -0.44
N THR A 18 6.58 -33.86 -1.04
CA THR A 18 6.63 -32.54 -1.67
C THR A 18 6.79 -31.50 -0.58
N ALA A 19 8.02 -31.01 -0.39
CA ALA A 19 8.28 -29.86 0.44
C ALA A 19 7.70 -28.63 -0.26
N CYS A 20 6.60 -28.07 0.25
CA CYS A 20 6.17 -26.71 -0.12
C CYS A 20 7.27 -25.75 0.31
N SER A 21 8.02 -25.25 -0.65
CA SER A 21 8.98 -24.16 -0.44
C SER A 21 8.19 -22.86 -0.27
N SER A 22 7.79 -22.54 0.95
CA SER A 22 7.37 -21.20 1.30
C SER A 22 8.62 -20.32 1.36
N THR A 23 8.69 -19.28 0.54
CA THR A 23 9.71 -18.24 0.67
C THR A 23 9.68 -17.71 2.10
N PRO A 24 10.82 -17.69 2.82
CA PRO A 24 10.85 -17.11 4.15
C PRO A 24 10.32 -15.67 4.13
N PRO A 25 9.64 -15.19 5.18
CA PRO A 25 9.31 -13.77 5.31
C PRO A 25 10.58 -12.93 5.14
N GLU A 26 10.47 -11.80 4.42
CA GLU A 26 11.58 -10.86 4.23
C GLU A 26 12.13 -10.45 5.61
N GLU A 27 13.45 -10.57 5.81
CA GLU A 27 14.09 -10.22 7.07
C GLU A 27 13.82 -8.74 7.40
N PRO A 28 13.48 -8.38 8.65
CA PRO A 28 13.13 -7.01 9.03
C PRO A 28 14.16 -5.95 8.64
N LYS A 29 15.45 -6.32 8.61
CA LYS A 29 16.55 -5.42 8.19
C LYS A 29 16.49 -5.12 6.69
N ASP A 30 16.21 -6.10 5.87
CA ASP A 30 16.12 -5.93 4.41
C ASP A 30 14.89 -5.10 4.05
N TYR A 31 13.78 -5.30 4.74
CA TYR A 31 12.57 -4.50 4.58
C TYR A 31 12.81 -3.02 4.89
N ALA A 32 13.39 -2.70 6.05
CA ALA A 32 13.66 -1.32 6.44
C ALA A 32 14.65 -0.63 5.49
N ALA A 33 15.70 -1.34 5.06
CA ALA A 33 16.65 -0.86 4.09
C ALA A 33 16.00 -0.58 2.73
N LYS A 34 15.10 -1.46 2.29
CA LYS A 34 14.33 -1.28 1.05
C LYS A 34 13.45 -0.02 1.11
N ILE A 35 12.65 0.17 2.17
CA ILE A 35 11.82 1.35 2.35
C ILE A 35 12.69 2.63 2.38
N ALA A 36 13.82 2.61 3.09
CA ALA A 36 14.74 3.75 3.13
C ALA A 36 15.31 4.09 1.75
N SER A 37 15.69 3.08 0.97
CA SER A 37 16.16 3.23 -0.40
C SER A 37 15.07 3.83 -1.33
N ASP A 38 13.83 3.32 -1.23
CA ASP A 38 12.71 3.80 -2.04
C ASP A 38 12.39 5.27 -1.72
N ARG A 39 12.46 5.67 -0.43
CA ARG A 39 12.29 7.07 0.01
C ARG A 39 13.39 7.98 -0.54
N ALA A 40 14.64 7.55 -0.47
CA ALA A 40 15.78 8.29 -1.02
C ALA A 40 15.68 8.47 -2.55
N ALA A 41 15.25 7.42 -3.25
CA ALA A 41 15.02 7.47 -4.70
C ALA A 41 13.90 8.46 -5.06
N LYS A 42 12.82 8.50 -4.28
CA LYS A 42 11.73 9.48 -4.47
C LYS A 42 12.22 10.91 -4.23
N ASP A 43 12.97 11.16 -3.15
CA ASP A 43 13.56 12.47 -2.88
C ASP A 43 14.49 12.93 -4.03
N ALA A 44 15.32 12.03 -4.54
CA ALA A 44 16.20 12.31 -5.66
C ALA A 44 15.41 12.65 -6.95
N ALA A 45 14.36 11.88 -7.24
CA ALA A 45 13.51 12.13 -8.39
C ALA A 45 12.80 13.48 -8.30
N PHE A 46 12.26 13.84 -7.12
CA PHE A 46 11.57 15.12 -6.92
C PHE A 46 12.53 16.32 -6.88
N SER A 47 13.82 16.09 -6.59
CA SER A 47 14.86 17.12 -6.63
C SER A 47 15.37 17.40 -8.04
N ALA A 48 15.21 16.45 -8.96
CA ALA A 48 15.79 16.52 -10.31
C ALA A 48 14.98 17.38 -11.29
N GLY A 49 13.75 17.78 -10.94
CA GLY A 49 12.85 18.53 -11.82
C GLY A 49 11.88 19.42 -11.05
N ASP A 50 10.96 20.02 -11.79
CA ASP A 50 9.92 20.92 -11.24
C ASP A 50 8.60 20.19 -10.93
N ASP A 51 8.54 18.89 -11.15
CA ASP A 51 7.31 18.09 -11.03
C ASP A 51 7.53 16.91 -10.09
N PRO A 52 6.66 16.68 -9.10
CA PRO A 52 5.48 17.46 -8.72
C PRO A 52 5.79 18.69 -7.83
N ILE A 53 7.05 18.88 -7.40
CA ILE A 53 7.44 19.98 -6.51
C ILE A 53 8.10 21.07 -7.36
N PRO A 54 7.50 22.27 -7.46
CA PRO A 54 8.17 23.41 -8.13
C PRO A 54 9.51 23.72 -7.48
N ALA A 55 10.56 24.02 -8.29
CA ALA A 55 11.91 24.28 -7.80
C ALA A 55 11.96 25.37 -6.71
N ALA A 56 11.08 26.36 -6.78
CA ALA A 56 10.97 27.40 -5.76
C ALA A 56 10.58 26.85 -4.37
N ARG A 57 9.96 25.66 -4.31
CA ARG A 57 9.51 24.99 -3.08
C ARG A 57 10.43 23.85 -2.62
N HIS A 58 11.49 23.52 -3.36
CA HIS A 58 12.40 22.44 -2.99
C HIS A 58 12.97 22.63 -1.59
N LYS A 59 13.40 23.85 -1.23
CA LYS A 59 13.95 24.15 0.10
C LYS A 59 12.98 23.86 1.24
N ASP A 60 11.68 24.02 0.98
CA ASP A 60 10.65 23.88 2.00
C ASP A 60 10.16 22.44 2.11
N LEU A 61 10.13 21.70 1.01
CA LEU A 61 9.52 20.38 0.96
C LEU A 61 10.52 19.23 0.90
N LEU A 62 11.73 19.45 0.40
CA LEU A 62 12.75 18.38 0.30
C LEU A 62 13.81 18.48 1.42
N PRO A 63 14.37 17.34 1.87
CA PRO A 63 13.83 16.01 1.63
C PRO A 63 12.42 15.86 2.18
N LEU A 64 11.62 14.94 1.63
CA LEU A 64 10.26 14.69 2.11
C LEU A 64 10.26 14.26 3.58
N ALA A 65 9.19 14.55 4.29
CA ALA A 65 9.04 14.17 5.68
C ALA A 65 8.32 12.83 5.81
N TYR A 66 8.87 11.92 6.60
CA TYR A 66 8.32 10.60 6.86
C TYR A 66 8.23 10.32 8.36
N PHE A 67 7.30 9.46 8.73
CA PHE A 67 7.37 8.77 10.01
C PHE A 67 8.52 7.76 10.03
N PRO A 68 9.06 7.37 11.19
CA PRO A 68 9.98 6.24 11.30
C PRO A 68 9.40 5.00 10.62
N ILE A 69 10.29 4.19 10.03
CA ILE A 69 9.88 2.90 9.44
C ILE A 69 9.49 1.97 10.58
N ASP A 70 8.27 1.47 10.53
CA ASP A 70 7.74 0.54 11.53
C ASP A 70 7.12 -0.67 10.79
N PRO A 71 7.75 -1.86 10.87
CA PRO A 71 7.25 -3.07 10.23
C PRO A 71 5.84 -3.48 10.66
N ASP A 72 5.39 -3.07 11.86
CA ASP A 72 4.02 -3.35 12.33
C ASP A 72 2.93 -2.67 11.47
N TYR A 73 3.32 -1.73 10.60
CA TYR A 73 2.43 -1.09 9.63
C TYR A 73 2.49 -1.75 8.23
N HIS A 74 3.16 -2.90 8.12
CA HIS A 74 3.19 -3.73 6.92
C HIS A 74 2.50 -5.06 7.23
N VAL A 75 1.27 -5.24 6.73
CA VAL A 75 0.41 -6.37 7.11
C VAL A 75 -0.26 -6.99 5.88
N PRO A 76 -0.55 -8.29 5.88
CA PRO A 76 -1.34 -8.90 4.81
C PRO A 76 -2.79 -8.44 4.88
N GLY A 77 -3.40 -8.25 3.71
CA GLY A 77 -4.81 -7.94 3.55
C GLY A 77 -5.46 -8.79 2.48
N VAL A 78 -6.74 -9.06 2.64
CA VAL A 78 -7.54 -9.83 1.67
C VAL A 78 -8.52 -8.90 0.97
N LEU A 79 -8.40 -8.78 -0.35
CA LEU A 79 -9.32 -8.01 -1.18
C LEU A 79 -10.57 -8.85 -1.49
N LYS A 80 -11.69 -8.46 -0.92
CA LYS A 80 -13.01 -8.97 -1.28
C LYS A 80 -13.52 -8.18 -2.49
N ARG A 81 -13.29 -8.72 -3.68
CA ARG A 81 -13.72 -8.10 -4.94
C ARG A 81 -15.24 -8.06 -5.03
N ILE A 82 -15.75 -7.03 -5.68
CA ILE A 82 -17.15 -6.92 -6.10
C ILE A 82 -17.22 -7.05 -7.62
N ASP A 83 -18.28 -7.66 -8.12
CA ASP A 83 -18.54 -7.75 -9.58
C ASP A 83 -19.39 -6.57 -10.08
N ASP A 84 -19.32 -5.45 -9.40
CA ASP A 84 -19.98 -4.21 -9.81
C ASP A 84 -19.01 -3.39 -10.67
N LYS A 85 -19.40 -3.16 -11.92
CA LYS A 85 -18.66 -2.34 -12.88
C LYS A 85 -19.17 -0.91 -12.96
N THR A 86 -20.11 -0.54 -12.11
CA THR A 86 -20.67 0.81 -12.05
C THR A 86 -19.57 1.82 -11.74
N THR A 87 -19.51 2.87 -12.54
CA THR A 87 -18.64 4.02 -12.31
C THR A 87 -19.35 5.06 -11.45
N PHE A 88 -18.58 5.86 -10.75
CA PHE A 88 -19.10 6.99 -9.99
C PHE A 88 -18.12 8.16 -10.05
N GLU A 89 -18.62 9.35 -9.77
CA GLU A 89 -17.84 10.57 -9.72
C GLU A 89 -17.21 10.73 -8.33
N MET A 90 -15.87 10.60 -8.23
CA MET A 90 -15.12 10.86 -7.00
C MET A 90 -14.72 12.33 -6.96
N PRO A 91 -15.08 13.09 -5.92
CA PRO A 91 -14.66 14.47 -5.76
C PRO A 91 -13.14 14.63 -5.73
N THR A 92 -12.65 15.75 -6.25
CA THR A 92 -11.23 16.09 -6.25
C THR A 92 -10.92 17.34 -5.42
N SER A 93 -9.64 17.59 -5.19
CA SER A 93 -9.14 18.77 -4.47
C SER A 93 -9.44 20.10 -5.14
N MET A 94 -9.80 20.10 -6.42
CA MET A 94 -10.12 21.31 -7.20
C MET A 94 -11.63 21.55 -7.36
N GLY A 95 -12.48 20.73 -6.72
CA GLY A 95 -13.94 20.83 -6.82
C GLY A 95 -14.52 20.23 -8.10
N THR A 96 -13.73 19.52 -8.88
CA THR A 96 -14.14 18.70 -10.01
C THR A 96 -14.34 17.25 -9.56
N THR A 97 -14.52 16.34 -10.50
CA THR A 97 -14.70 14.90 -10.23
C THR A 97 -13.84 14.07 -11.17
N ARG A 98 -13.51 12.85 -10.74
CA ARG A 98 -12.92 11.80 -11.58
C ARG A 98 -13.79 10.57 -11.62
N GLN A 99 -13.86 9.97 -12.81
CA GLN A 99 -14.60 8.73 -13.02
C GLN A 99 -13.84 7.55 -12.42
N MET A 100 -14.39 7.00 -11.35
CA MET A 100 -13.80 5.91 -10.60
C MET A 100 -14.70 4.69 -10.58
N ARG A 101 -14.10 3.53 -10.29
CA ARG A 101 -14.80 2.28 -10.02
C ARG A 101 -14.33 1.68 -8.72
N ARG A 102 -15.27 1.18 -7.91
CA ARG A 102 -14.95 0.37 -6.74
C ARG A 102 -14.54 -1.03 -7.19
N VAL A 103 -13.40 -1.50 -6.71
CA VAL A 103 -12.87 -2.84 -7.03
C VAL A 103 -13.28 -3.85 -5.98
N GLY A 104 -13.37 -3.39 -4.74
CA GLY A 104 -13.72 -4.24 -3.60
C GLY A 104 -13.33 -3.61 -2.27
N THR A 105 -13.38 -4.41 -1.23
CA THR A 105 -12.98 -4.04 0.12
C THR A 105 -11.77 -4.84 0.53
N LEU A 106 -10.67 -4.17 0.87
CA LEU A 106 -9.46 -4.76 1.43
C LEU A 106 -9.63 -4.85 2.95
N GLU A 107 -9.66 -6.06 3.47
CA GLU A 107 -9.78 -6.35 4.91
C GLU A 107 -8.42 -6.79 5.45
N PHE A 108 -8.01 -6.23 6.56
CA PHE A 108 -6.72 -6.52 7.21
C PHE A 108 -6.80 -6.28 8.72
N THR A 109 -5.82 -6.77 9.46
CA THR A 109 -5.68 -6.50 10.90
C THR A 109 -4.41 -5.70 11.12
N LEU A 110 -4.53 -4.53 11.74
CA LEU A 110 -3.41 -3.67 12.08
C LEU A 110 -3.38 -3.41 13.58
N LYS A 111 -2.24 -3.72 14.23
CA LYS A 111 -2.07 -3.57 15.68
C LYS A 111 -3.22 -4.20 16.48
N GLY A 112 -3.66 -5.39 16.05
CA GLY A 112 -4.75 -6.15 16.68
C GLY A 112 -6.16 -5.65 16.36
N GLN A 113 -6.33 -4.60 15.56
CA GLN A 113 -7.64 -4.07 15.19
C GLN A 113 -8.02 -4.51 13.77
N PRO A 114 -9.21 -5.10 13.56
CA PRO A 114 -9.73 -5.39 12.24
C PRO A 114 -10.14 -4.09 11.54
N LEU A 115 -9.62 -3.86 10.36
CA LEU A 115 -9.83 -2.67 9.56
C LEU A 115 -10.19 -3.04 8.13
N LYS A 116 -10.79 -2.08 7.43
CA LYS A 116 -11.11 -2.23 6.01
C LYS A 116 -10.96 -0.92 5.27
N LEU A 117 -10.59 -1.02 3.99
CA LEU A 117 -10.49 0.10 3.06
C LEU A 117 -11.07 -0.30 1.71
N THR A 118 -11.84 0.58 1.09
CA THR A 118 -12.32 0.39 -0.27
C THR A 118 -11.18 0.68 -1.25
N VAL A 119 -11.00 -0.24 -2.19
CA VAL A 119 -10.01 -0.13 -3.27
C VAL A 119 -10.69 0.40 -4.51
N PHE A 120 -10.02 1.32 -5.18
CA PHE A 120 -10.50 1.98 -6.39
C PHE A 120 -9.57 1.74 -7.58
N LEU A 121 -10.11 1.95 -8.76
CA LEU A 121 -9.34 2.23 -9.96
C LEU A 121 -9.95 3.45 -10.65
N GLU A 122 -9.13 4.22 -11.32
CA GLU A 122 -9.59 5.26 -12.23
C GLU A 122 -9.96 4.64 -13.58
N VAL A 123 -11.09 5.06 -14.16
CA VAL A 123 -11.53 4.50 -15.44
C VAL A 123 -10.53 4.78 -16.56
N ALA A 124 -9.84 5.90 -16.48
CA ALA A 124 -8.78 6.29 -17.42
C ALA A 124 -7.48 5.45 -17.24
N ASP A 125 -7.26 4.86 -16.05
CA ASP A 125 -6.11 3.97 -15.77
C ASP A 125 -6.57 2.68 -15.05
N PRO A 126 -7.14 1.73 -15.79
CA PRO A 126 -7.75 0.53 -15.22
C PRO A 126 -6.73 -0.48 -14.63
N ASN A 127 -5.44 -0.28 -14.86
CA ASN A 127 -4.38 -1.14 -14.35
C ASN A 127 -3.81 -0.66 -13.01
N HIS A 128 -4.19 0.52 -12.56
CA HIS A 128 -3.72 1.12 -11.32
C HIS A 128 -4.80 1.00 -10.24
N LEU A 129 -4.57 0.09 -9.30
CA LEU A 129 -5.41 -0.01 -8.10
C LEU A 129 -4.83 0.88 -7.02
N PHE A 130 -5.67 1.70 -6.41
CA PHE A 130 -5.20 2.56 -5.34
C PHE A 130 -6.23 2.71 -4.21
N ILE A 131 -5.74 3.16 -3.07
CA ILE A 131 -6.52 3.47 -1.88
C ILE A 131 -6.23 4.93 -1.51
N ALA A 132 -7.26 5.77 -1.54
CA ALA A 132 -7.22 7.07 -0.90
C ALA A 132 -7.85 6.94 0.50
N PHE A 133 -7.16 7.40 1.56
CA PHE A 133 -7.65 7.25 2.94
C PHE A 133 -7.32 8.45 3.82
N ASN A 134 -8.14 8.64 4.85
CA ASN A 134 -7.86 9.50 6.00
C ASN A 134 -7.73 8.64 7.26
N ASP A 135 -7.05 9.18 8.25
CA ASP A 135 -6.90 8.58 9.58
C ASP A 135 -6.87 9.67 10.67
N LEU A 136 -6.66 9.30 11.93
CA LEU A 136 -6.66 10.29 13.02
C LEU A 136 -5.46 11.25 13.03
N THR A 137 -4.47 11.05 12.15
CA THR A 137 -3.36 12.01 11.96
C THR A 137 -3.67 13.08 10.92
N SER A 138 -4.72 12.89 10.12
CA SER A 138 -5.08 13.80 9.02
C SER A 138 -5.45 15.19 9.54
N GLY A 139 -4.79 16.22 9.03
CA GLY A 139 -4.96 17.60 9.44
C GLY A 139 -4.10 18.04 10.61
N THR A 140 -3.39 17.13 11.27
CA THR A 140 -2.46 17.44 12.37
C THR A 140 -1.03 17.03 12.06
N GLU A 141 -0.79 15.77 11.73
CA GLU A 141 0.52 15.22 11.39
C GLU A 141 0.65 14.93 9.89
N THR A 142 -0.48 14.60 9.24
CA THR A 142 -0.53 14.28 7.81
C THR A 142 -1.51 15.20 7.08
N TYR A 143 -1.41 15.19 5.74
CA TYR A 143 -2.18 16.10 4.89
C TYR A 143 -3.70 15.97 5.12
N PRO A 144 -4.43 17.08 5.29
CA PRO A 144 -5.87 17.04 5.60
C PRO A 144 -6.72 16.32 4.53
N ALA A 145 -6.32 16.42 3.26
CA ALA A 145 -7.00 15.76 2.15
C ALA A 145 -6.63 14.28 2.00
N GLY A 146 -5.91 13.70 2.98
CA GLY A 146 -5.60 12.29 3.04
C GLY A 146 -4.30 11.90 2.36
N ARG A 147 -4.05 10.58 2.34
CA ARG A 147 -2.88 9.96 1.73
C ARG A 147 -3.31 8.80 0.85
N TYR A 148 -2.37 8.29 0.03
CA TYR A 148 -2.62 7.20 -0.90
C TYR A 148 -1.72 6.01 -0.64
N ILE A 149 -2.19 4.84 -1.01
CA ILE A 149 -1.42 3.60 -1.15
C ILE A 149 -1.77 2.99 -2.49
N ASP A 150 -0.77 2.66 -3.28
CA ASP A 150 -0.93 1.92 -4.53
C ASP A 150 -0.84 0.42 -4.26
N LEU A 151 -1.70 -0.33 -4.95
CA LEU A 151 -1.69 -1.78 -4.90
C LEU A 151 -1.27 -2.33 -6.26
N PRO A 152 -0.12 -3.01 -6.36
CA PRO A 152 0.28 -3.62 -7.61
C PRO A 152 -0.71 -4.71 -8.00
N PRO A 153 -1.14 -4.78 -9.28
CA PRO A 153 -2.00 -5.87 -9.73
C PRO A 153 -1.36 -7.23 -9.45
N ASN A 154 -2.14 -8.16 -8.93
CA ASN A 154 -1.70 -9.53 -8.71
C ASN A 154 -2.78 -10.54 -9.11
N GLY A 155 -2.37 -11.80 -9.30
CA GLY A 155 -3.27 -12.91 -9.65
C GLY A 155 -4.01 -13.51 -8.45
N THR A 156 -3.74 -13.00 -7.24
CA THR A 156 -4.39 -13.44 -5.99
C THR A 156 -5.26 -12.30 -5.46
N ASN A 157 -6.01 -12.55 -4.40
CA ASN A 157 -6.71 -11.49 -3.68
C ASN A 157 -6.00 -11.12 -2.36
N VAL A 158 -4.75 -11.57 -2.19
CA VAL A 158 -3.92 -11.24 -1.01
C VAL A 158 -2.95 -10.14 -1.40
N TYR A 159 -2.95 -9.06 -0.65
CA TYR A 159 -2.13 -7.88 -0.86
C TYR A 159 -1.29 -7.56 0.38
N GLU A 160 -0.12 -7.01 0.16
CA GLU A 160 0.67 -6.36 1.21
C GLU A 160 0.12 -4.94 1.42
N VAL A 161 -0.47 -4.70 2.59
CA VAL A 161 -0.96 -3.38 3.00
C VAL A 161 0.17 -2.69 3.76
N ASP A 162 0.98 -1.92 3.04
CA ASP A 162 2.17 -1.29 3.59
C ASP A 162 1.98 0.22 3.77
N PHE A 163 1.61 0.62 4.98
CA PHE A 163 1.46 2.04 5.31
C PHE A 163 2.79 2.80 5.38
N ASN A 164 3.96 2.14 5.46
CA ASN A 164 5.25 2.80 5.33
C ASN A 164 5.48 3.37 3.92
N ARG A 165 4.68 2.91 2.94
CA ARG A 165 4.62 3.40 1.56
C ARG A 165 3.52 4.42 1.32
N ALA A 166 2.69 4.71 2.33
CA ALA A 166 1.65 5.73 2.19
C ALA A 166 2.27 7.10 1.85
N TYR A 167 1.70 7.78 0.86
CA TYR A 167 2.26 9.03 0.34
C TYR A 167 1.22 10.13 0.25
N ASN A 168 1.69 11.38 0.27
CA ASN A 168 0.86 12.55 0.04
C ASN A 168 0.52 12.68 -1.44
N PRO A 169 -0.74 13.01 -1.79
CA PRO A 169 -1.11 13.32 -3.17
C PRO A 169 -0.34 14.56 -3.68
N TYR A 170 -0.17 14.66 -4.99
CA TYR A 170 0.60 15.74 -5.61
C TYR A 170 0.08 17.14 -5.29
N CYS A 171 -1.22 17.29 -5.00
CA CYS A 171 -1.80 18.56 -4.56
C CYS A 171 -1.28 19.05 -3.19
N TYR A 172 -0.64 18.20 -2.39
CA TYR A 172 0.11 18.60 -1.21
C TYR A 172 1.36 19.43 -1.59
N TYR A 173 2.02 19.04 -2.64
CA TYR A 173 3.25 19.68 -3.11
C TYR A 173 2.99 20.89 -4.02
N ASN A 174 1.96 20.79 -4.87
CA ASN A 174 1.63 21.79 -5.86
C ASN A 174 0.11 21.82 -6.09
N LEU A 175 -0.50 22.96 -5.77
CA LEU A 175 -1.95 23.14 -5.85
C LEU A 175 -2.52 23.12 -7.27
N SER A 176 -1.67 23.07 -8.31
CA SER A 176 -2.13 22.89 -9.70
C SER A 176 -2.57 21.45 -9.99
N TYR A 177 -2.24 20.50 -9.10
CA TYR A 177 -2.65 19.11 -9.26
C TYR A 177 -4.06 18.86 -8.71
N GLU A 178 -4.82 18.15 -9.50
CA GLU A 178 -6.14 17.66 -9.15
C GLU A 178 -6.05 16.25 -8.58
N CYS A 179 -6.42 16.07 -7.31
CA CYS A 179 -6.26 14.81 -6.60
C CYS A 179 -7.59 14.29 -6.08
N PRO A 180 -7.93 13.00 -6.27
CA PRO A 180 -9.13 12.37 -5.71
C PRO A 180 -9.15 12.46 -4.17
N LEU A 181 -10.29 12.84 -3.61
CA LEU A 181 -10.46 12.93 -2.16
C LEU A 181 -10.88 11.58 -1.57
N PRO A 182 -10.31 11.17 -0.42
CA PRO A 182 -10.73 9.95 0.25
C PRO A 182 -12.22 9.98 0.59
N PRO A 183 -12.98 8.93 0.22
CA PRO A 183 -14.39 8.84 0.60
C PRO A 183 -14.54 8.55 2.10
N VAL A 184 -15.73 8.80 2.63
CA VAL A 184 -15.99 8.68 4.08
C VAL A 184 -15.76 7.27 4.62
N GLU A 185 -16.01 6.24 3.80
CA GLU A 185 -15.78 4.84 4.15
C GLU A 185 -14.29 4.49 4.33
N ASN A 186 -13.37 5.29 3.76
CA ASN A 186 -11.92 5.13 3.91
C ASN A 186 -11.33 6.02 5.01
N ARG A 187 -12.14 6.40 5.98
CA ARG A 187 -11.68 7.11 7.17
C ARG A 187 -11.41 6.14 8.32
N LEU A 188 -10.14 5.82 8.54
CA LEU A 188 -9.71 4.97 9.65
C LEU A 188 -9.86 5.69 11.00
N LYS A 189 -10.32 4.95 12.01
CA LYS A 189 -10.55 5.47 13.38
C LYS A 189 -9.35 5.30 14.30
N ILE A 190 -8.17 5.07 13.74
CA ILE A 190 -6.90 4.95 14.43
C ILE A 190 -5.87 5.87 13.78
N PRO A 191 -4.82 6.29 14.49
CA PRO A 191 -3.72 7.05 13.89
C PRO A 191 -2.79 6.12 13.10
N ILE A 192 -2.47 6.48 11.87
CA ILE A 192 -1.50 5.76 11.02
C ILE A 192 -0.21 6.59 10.96
N ARG A 193 0.69 6.34 11.92
CA ARG A 193 2.00 7.02 12.00
C ARG A 193 3.07 6.23 11.22
N ALA A 194 2.82 6.02 9.93
CA ALA A 194 3.72 5.41 8.97
C ALA A 194 3.61 6.13 7.62
N GLY A 195 4.62 6.03 6.75
CA GLY A 195 4.65 6.70 5.44
C GLY A 195 4.96 8.19 5.53
N GLU A 196 4.53 8.94 4.53
CA GLU A 196 4.72 10.39 4.46
C GLU A 196 3.88 11.14 5.48
N ARG A 197 4.43 12.23 5.99
CA ARG A 197 3.76 13.20 6.84
C ARG A 197 3.95 14.62 6.30
N MET A 198 3.24 15.57 6.86
CA MET A 198 3.52 16.98 6.57
C MET A 198 4.89 17.35 7.10
N LYS A 199 5.61 18.17 6.33
CA LYS A 199 6.84 18.77 6.82
C LYS A 199 6.48 19.90 7.78
N ASP A 200 7.12 19.90 8.94
CA ASP A 200 6.96 21.01 9.88
C ASP A 200 7.66 22.23 9.32
N THR A 201 6.87 23.21 8.85
CA THR A 201 7.35 24.48 8.32
C THR A 201 7.33 25.59 9.38
N SER A 202 6.88 25.29 10.61
CA SER A 202 6.76 26.26 11.70
C SER A 202 8.11 26.65 12.34
N LEU A 203 9.18 25.92 12.01
CA LEU A 203 10.53 26.14 12.56
C LEU A 203 11.43 27.01 11.66
N ARG A 204 10.86 27.77 10.69
CA ARG A 204 11.62 28.67 9.82
C ARG A 204 11.20 30.12 9.99
#